data_c985d9ee7ef3738ed21da986cbd3c105
#
_entry.id   c985d9ee7ef3738ed21da986cbd3c105
#
_cell.length_a   1.000
_cell.length_b   1.000
_cell.length_c   1.000
_cell.angle_alpha   90.00
_cell.angle_beta   90.00
_cell.angle_gamma   90.00
#
_symmetry.space_group_name_H-M   'P 1'
#
loop_
_entity.id
_entity.type
_entity.pdbx_description
1 polymer ?
#
loop_
_entity_poly.entity_id
_entity_poly.type
_entity_poly.pdbx_seq_one_letter_code
_entity_poly.pdbx_strand_id
1 'polypeptide(L)'
;PATPEEWVNIWGYPMDFDFTIDRNAFLIMSTSDLAGTYLCPDLSWLTNKLREHKAKENVFIFMHINPVAQTHFAVECDQLLSLLSEYKNVKAVFNGHDHDHDEVLIKNDIPFVFDGHFGGSWGTDYHGFRIVEVDQDNTITTYMMDPSKKIKSSSL
;
A
#
# COMPACT_ATOMS: atom_id res chain seq x y z
N PRO A 1 0.51 19.71 -7.98
CA PRO A 1 -0.39 18.63 -7.53
C PRO A 1 -1.83 18.94 -7.98
N ALA A 2 -2.64 17.91 -8.25
CA ALA A 2 -4.02 18.07 -8.65
C ALA A 2 -4.89 18.29 -7.40
N THR A 3 -5.89 19.17 -7.50
CA THR A 3 -6.92 19.28 -6.46
C THR A 3 -7.78 18.01 -6.43
N PRO A 4 -8.51 17.72 -5.34
CA PRO A 4 -9.42 16.57 -5.29
C PRO A 4 -10.43 16.55 -6.45
N GLU A 5 -10.93 17.72 -6.86
CA GLU A 5 -11.85 17.86 -7.98
C GLU A 5 -11.17 17.52 -9.32
N GLU A 6 -9.97 18.06 -9.57
CA GLU A 6 -9.16 17.73 -10.75
C GLU A 6 -8.82 16.26 -10.79
N TRP A 7 -8.48 15.65 -9.63
CA TRP A 7 -8.21 14.22 -9.52
C TRP A 7 -9.42 13.39 -9.96
N VAL A 8 -10.62 13.69 -9.42
CA VAL A 8 -11.85 12.98 -9.81
C VAL A 8 -12.15 13.16 -11.30
N ASN A 9 -11.96 14.37 -11.83
CA ASN A 9 -12.19 14.65 -13.26
C ASN A 9 -11.25 13.88 -14.18
N ILE A 10 -9.99 13.62 -13.75
CA ILE A 10 -8.99 12.89 -14.55
C ILE A 10 -9.18 11.38 -14.41
N TRP A 11 -9.36 10.88 -13.20
CA TRP A 11 -9.29 9.45 -12.90
C TRP A 11 -10.65 8.78 -12.67
N GLY A 12 -11.70 9.56 -12.40
CA GLY A 12 -13.05 9.05 -12.12
C GLY A 12 -13.24 8.50 -10.70
N TYR A 13 -12.25 8.63 -9.82
CA TYR A 13 -12.27 8.14 -8.44
C TYR A 13 -11.90 9.26 -7.47
N PRO A 14 -12.42 9.27 -6.22
CA PRO A 14 -11.88 10.14 -5.16
C PRO A 14 -10.43 9.77 -4.81
N MET A 15 -9.75 10.60 -4.03
CA MET A 15 -8.35 10.33 -3.61
C MET A 15 -8.27 9.10 -2.70
N ASP A 16 -9.25 8.93 -1.82
CA ASP A 16 -9.44 7.70 -1.05
C ASP A 16 -10.60 6.92 -1.65
N PHE A 17 -10.34 5.70 -2.11
CA PHE A 17 -11.36 4.84 -2.71
C PHE A 17 -11.04 3.37 -2.47
N ASP A 18 -12.05 2.53 -2.68
CA ASP A 18 -11.91 1.09 -2.59
C ASP A 18 -12.63 0.40 -3.73
N PHE A 19 -12.21 -0.81 -4.00
CA PHE A 19 -12.91 -1.72 -4.91
C PHE A 19 -12.66 -3.18 -4.49
N THR A 20 -13.43 -4.08 -5.06
CA THR A 20 -13.26 -5.51 -4.79
C THR A 20 -13.16 -6.32 -6.07
N ILE A 21 -12.32 -7.36 -6.02
CA ILE A 21 -12.24 -8.39 -7.05
C ILE A 21 -12.37 -9.73 -6.33
N ASP A 22 -13.45 -10.47 -6.62
CA ASP A 22 -13.77 -11.74 -5.98
C ASP A 22 -13.71 -11.66 -4.43
N ARG A 23 -12.79 -12.37 -3.82
CA ARG A 23 -12.57 -12.43 -2.37
C ARG A 23 -11.64 -11.35 -1.82
N ASN A 24 -11.09 -10.52 -2.68
CA ASN A 24 -10.10 -9.51 -2.32
C ASN A 24 -10.74 -8.11 -2.28
N ALA A 25 -10.35 -7.30 -1.31
CA ALA A 25 -10.64 -5.88 -1.23
C ALA A 25 -9.34 -5.07 -1.35
N PHE A 26 -9.41 -3.96 -2.05
CA PHE A 26 -8.31 -3.05 -2.32
C PHE A 26 -8.70 -1.66 -1.83
N LEU A 27 -7.93 -1.11 -0.89
CA LEU A 27 -8.15 0.20 -0.30
C LEU A 27 -6.99 1.10 -0.71
N ILE A 28 -7.27 2.19 -1.39
CA ILE A 28 -6.28 3.17 -1.85
C ILE A 28 -6.48 4.44 -1.04
N MET A 29 -5.41 4.92 -0.40
CA MET A 29 -5.49 6.04 0.53
C MET A 29 -4.42 7.09 0.25
N SER A 30 -4.81 8.35 0.38
CA SER A 30 -3.90 9.48 0.36
C SER A 30 -3.11 9.59 1.67
N THR A 31 -1.83 9.92 1.56
CA THR A 31 -0.92 10.17 2.68
C THR A 31 -0.12 11.45 2.53
N SER A 32 -0.63 12.37 1.71
CA SER A 32 -0.07 13.72 1.58
C SER A 32 -1.13 14.73 1.19
N ASP A 33 -0.90 16.01 1.53
CA ASP A 33 -1.72 17.12 1.10
C ASP A 33 -1.26 17.72 -0.25
N LEU A 34 -1.97 18.75 -0.70
CA LEU A 34 -1.63 19.45 -1.95
C LEU A 34 -0.31 20.22 -1.91
N ALA A 35 0.22 20.50 -0.74
CA ALA A 35 1.53 21.12 -0.56
C ALA A 35 2.67 20.10 -0.55
N GLY A 36 2.34 18.80 -0.53
CA GLY A 36 3.31 17.71 -0.42
C GLY A 36 3.70 17.42 1.03
N THR A 37 2.95 17.93 2.02
CA THR A 37 3.14 17.57 3.42
C THR A 37 2.68 16.13 3.63
N TYR A 38 3.50 15.32 4.29
CA TYR A 38 3.14 13.94 4.62
C TYR A 38 2.10 13.91 5.73
N LEU A 39 1.06 13.15 5.53
CA LEU A 39 -0.08 13.04 6.45
C LEU A 39 -0.33 11.58 6.81
N CYS A 40 -0.89 11.38 8.00
CA CYS A 40 -1.51 10.11 8.34
C CYS A 40 -2.77 9.90 7.48
N PRO A 41 -3.06 8.66 7.09
CA PRO A 41 -4.29 8.35 6.37
C PRO A 41 -5.53 8.68 7.21
N ASP A 42 -6.68 8.90 6.56
CA ASP A 42 -7.96 9.07 7.26
C ASP A 42 -8.37 7.76 7.96
N LEU A 43 -8.10 7.69 9.27
CA LEU A 43 -8.41 6.50 10.09
C LEU A 43 -9.91 6.26 10.22
N SER A 44 -10.75 7.30 10.11
CA SER A 44 -12.20 7.14 10.16
C SER A 44 -12.71 6.44 8.90
N TRP A 45 -12.23 6.87 7.74
CA TRP A 45 -12.52 6.22 6.47
C TRP A 45 -12.01 4.77 6.46
N LEU A 46 -10.75 4.56 6.86
CA LEU A 46 -10.14 3.23 6.95
C LEU A 46 -10.92 2.30 7.85
N THR A 47 -11.30 2.74 9.05
CA THR A 47 -12.11 1.95 10.00
C THR A 47 -13.44 1.52 9.38
N ASN A 48 -14.11 2.42 8.68
CA ASN A 48 -15.38 2.12 8.02
C ASN A 48 -15.19 1.08 6.90
N LYS A 49 -14.13 1.21 6.09
CA LYS A 49 -13.82 0.28 4.99
C LYS A 49 -13.36 -1.10 5.50
N LEU A 50 -12.55 -1.15 6.52
CA LEU A 50 -12.17 -2.43 7.14
C LEU A 50 -13.39 -3.17 7.71
N ARG A 51 -14.34 -2.44 8.32
CA ARG A 51 -15.61 -3.01 8.79
C ARG A 51 -16.48 -3.51 7.63
N GLU A 52 -16.59 -2.74 6.56
CA GLU A 52 -17.33 -3.10 5.34
C GLU A 52 -16.78 -4.39 4.71
N HIS A 53 -15.45 -4.49 4.63
CA HIS A 53 -14.75 -5.61 4.01
C HIS A 53 -14.34 -6.73 4.98
N LYS A 54 -14.87 -6.75 6.21
CA LYS A 54 -14.51 -7.77 7.21
C LYS A 54 -14.77 -9.22 6.79
N ALA A 55 -15.69 -9.44 5.86
CA ALA A 55 -16.03 -10.76 5.33
C ALA A 55 -15.19 -11.15 4.10
N LYS A 56 -14.35 -10.26 3.57
CA LYS A 56 -13.41 -10.60 2.50
C LYS A 56 -12.25 -11.43 3.08
N GLU A 57 -11.70 -12.34 2.28
CA GLU A 57 -10.56 -13.16 2.69
C GLU A 57 -9.28 -12.33 2.79
N ASN A 58 -9.13 -11.35 1.87
CA ASN A 58 -7.95 -10.50 1.81
C ASN A 58 -8.34 -9.03 1.68
N VAL A 59 -7.65 -8.20 2.44
CA VAL A 59 -7.66 -6.75 2.32
C VAL A 59 -6.22 -6.29 2.05
N PHE A 60 -6.02 -5.60 0.94
CA PHE A 60 -4.77 -4.98 0.53
C PHE A 60 -4.93 -3.47 0.61
N ILE A 61 -3.99 -2.79 1.26
CA ILE A 61 -4.04 -1.35 1.48
C ILE A 61 -2.88 -0.70 0.74
N PHE A 62 -3.13 0.41 0.06
CA PHE A 62 -2.13 1.15 -0.72
C PHE A 62 -2.02 2.57 -0.19
N MET A 63 -0.82 2.93 0.24
CA MET A 63 -0.47 4.24 0.79
C MET A 63 0.90 4.65 0.26
N HIS A 64 1.03 5.83 -0.33
CA HIS A 64 2.33 6.22 -0.91
C HIS A 64 3.41 6.40 0.15
N ILE A 65 3.13 7.19 1.21
CA ILE A 65 4.05 7.39 2.33
C ILE A 65 3.86 6.25 3.35
N ASN A 66 4.96 5.66 3.83
CA ASN A 66 4.89 4.67 4.91
C ASN A 66 4.36 5.31 6.21
N PRO A 67 3.25 4.80 6.79
CA PRO A 67 2.60 5.46 7.92
C PRO A 67 3.03 4.93 9.29
N VAL A 68 4.14 4.18 9.38
CA VAL A 68 4.56 3.50 10.63
C VAL A 68 6.05 3.67 10.96
N ALA A 69 6.66 4.75 10.47
CA ALA A 69 8.03 5.16 10.77
C ALA A 69 9.09 4.05 10.61
N GLN A 70 9.00 3.26 9.54
CA GLN A 70 9.98 2.21 9.23
C GLN A 70 11.09 2.68 8.30
N THR A 71 10.89 3.77 7.57
CA THR A 71 11.80 4.31 6.57
C THR A 71 12.13 5.77 6.85
N HIS A 72 13.10 6.33 6.13
CA HIS A 72 13.57 7.71 6.36
C HIS A 72 12.49 8.76 6.07
N PHE A 73 11.67 8.54 5.05
CA PHE A 73 10.61 9.48 4.65
C PHE A 73 9.21 9.10 5.16
N ALA A 74 9.15 8.20 6.12
CA ALA A 74 7.90 7.76 6.73
C ALA A 74 7.32 8.80 7.70
N VAL A 75 6.04 8.64 8.02
CA VAL A 75 5.38 9.33 9.15
C VAL A 75 5.01 8.29 10.21
N GLU A 76 4.80 8.74 11.44
CA GLU A 76 4.29 7.88 12.50
C GLU A 76 2.84 8.20 12.81
N CYS A 77 1.97 7.20 12.62
CA CYS A 77 0.53 7.32 12.80
C CYS A 77 0.09 6.40 13.93
N ASP A 78 0.07 6.94 15.16
CA ASP A 78 -0.02 6.20 16.43
C ASP A 78 -1.10 5.13 16.51
N GLN A 79 -2.29 5.34 15.93
CA GLN A 79 -3.41 4.41 16.07
C GLN A 79 -3.54 3.41 14.91
N LEU A 80 -2.78 3.59 13.84
CA LEU A 80 -2.92 2.79 12.63
C LEU A 80 -2.60 1.31 12.87
N LEU A 81 -1.48 1.01 13.50
CA LEU A 81 -1.08 -0.38 13.75
C LEU A 81 -2.09 -1.11 14.63
N SER A 82 -2.61 -0.44 15.67
CA SER A 82 -3.65 -1.01 16.53
C SER A 82 -4.91 -1.33 15.73
N LEU A 83 -5.36 -0.39 14.90
CA LEU A 83 -6.51 -0.58 14.04
C LEU A 83 -6.32 -1.75 13.08
N LEU A 84 -5.19 -1.80 12.36
CA LEU A 84 -4.93 -2.88 11.39
C LEU A 84 -4.86 -4.25 12.07
N SER A 85 -4.29 -4.33 13.27
CA SER A 85 -4.15 -5.59 14.03
C SER A 85 -5.49 -6.23 14.44
N GLU A 86 -6.57 -5.45 14.47
CA GLU A 86 -7.92 -5.96 14.74
C GLU A 86 -8.49 -6.78 13.57
N TYR A 87 -7.93 -6.62 12.35
CA TYR A 87 -8.46 -7.23 11.13
C TYR A 87 -7.49 -8.24 10.54
N LYS A 88 -7.69 -9.52 10.86
CA LYS A 88 -6.81 -10.62 10.42
C LYS A 88 -6.80 -10.86 8.91
N ASN A 89 -7.75 -10.28 8.20
CA ASN A 89 -7.80 -10.31 6.75
C ASN A 89 -7.01 -9.18 6.07
N VAL A 90 -6.43 -8.24 6.79
CA VAL A 90 -5.41 -7.33 6.26
C VAL A 90 -4.14 -8.13 5.98
N LYS A 91 -3.77 -8.25 4.71
CA LYS A 91 -2.65 -9.08 4.25
C LYS A 91 -1.38 -8.30 3.99
N ALA A 92 -1.50 -7.08 3.52
CA ALA A 92 -0.35 -6.20 3.29
C ALA A 92 -0.76 -4.74 3.19
N VAL A 93 0.18 -3.86 3.52
CA VAL A 93 0.16 -2.43 3.22
C VAL A 93 1.27 -2.16 2.20
N PHE A 94 0.91 -1.69 1.01
CA PHE A 94 1.85 -1.36 -0.06
C PHE A 94 2.23 0.12 0.01
N ASN A 95 3.54 0.37 -0.04
CA ASN A 95 4.12 1.70 0.07
C ASN A 95 5.07 1.97 -1.11
N GLY A 96 5.16 3.23 -1.50
CA GLY A 96 6.15 3.75 -2.43
C GLY A 96 7.05 4.76 -1.73
N HIS A 97 7.37 5.87 -2.41
CA HIS A 97 8.10 7.03 -1.93
C HIS A 97 9.59 6.77 -1.63
N ASP A 98 9.90 5.80 -0.80
CA ASP A 98 11.26 5.39 -0.46
C ASP A 98 11.83 4.51 -1.57
N HIS A 99 12.38 5.14 -2.61
CA HIS A 99 12.86 4.49 -3.83
C HIS A 99 14.01 3.51 -3.62
N ASP A 100 14.69 3.58 -2.48
CA ASP A 100 15.78 2.69 -2.07
C ASP A 100 15.29 1.44 -1.32
N HIS A 101 13.97 1.33 -1.08
CA HIS A 101 13.33 0.19 -0.43
C HIS A 101 12.52 -0.64 -1.43
N ASP A 102 12.80 -1.94 -1.54
CA ASP A 102 12.11 -2.89 -2.40
C ASP A 102 11.76 -4.21 -1.67
N GLU A 103 11.85 -4.20 -0.35
CA GLU A 103 11.63 -5.35 0.53
C GLU A 103 10.22 -5.37 1.16
N VAL A 104 10.01 -6.38 1.99
CA VAL A 104 8.86 -6.50 2.89
C VAL A 104 9.35 -6.31 4.32
N LEU A 105 8.89 -5.27 4.98
CA LEU A 105 9.15 -4.99 6.39
C LEU A 105 7.94 -5.40 7.23
N ILE A 106 8.16 -6.18 8.28
CA ILE A 106 7.08 -6.63 9.18
C ILE A 106 7.03 -5.73 10.41
N LYS A 107 5.83 -5.24 10.75
CA LYS A 107 5.57 -4.54 12.01
C LYS A 107 4.24 -5.02 12.59
N ASN A 108 4.26 -5.53 13.82
CA ASN A 108 3.09 -6.13 14.49
C ASN A 108 2.38 -7.19 13.63
N ASP A 109 3.16 -8.09 13.02
CA ASP A 109 2.70 -9.15 12.10
C ASP A 109 2.02 -8.64 10.82
N ILE A 110 2.11 -7.34 10.52
CA ILE A 110 1.57 -6.74 9.31
C ILE A 110 2.71 -6.50 8.32
N PRO A 111 2.64 -7.07 7.12
CA PRO A 111 3.60 -6.78 6.06
C PRO A 111 3.42 -5.38 5.48
N PHE A 112 4.48 -4.57 5.51
CA PHE A 112 4.63 -3.33 4.77
C PHE A 112 5.55 -3.60 3.58
N VAL A 113 5.01 -3.45 2.39
CA VAL A 113 5.63 -3.89 1.14
C VAL A 113 6.07 -2.66 0.36
N PHE A 114 7.35 -2.59 0.02
CA PHE A 114 7.93 -1.48 -0.73
C PHE A 114 8.25 -1.91 -2.16
N ASP A 115 8.04 -1.03 -3.12
CA ASP A 115 8.12 -1.34 -4.54
C ASP A 115 9.39 -0.78 -5.21
N GLY A 116 10.29 -0.16 -4.44
CA GLY A 116 11.42 0.56 -5.02
C GLY A 116 10.92 1.71 -5.89
N HIS A 117 11.35 1.75 -7.14
CA HIS A 117 10.88 2.76 -8.09
C HIS A 117 10.74 2.21 -9.51
N PHE A 118 9.71 2.70 -10.21
CA PHE A 118 9.52 2.43 -11.64
C PHE A 118 10.23 3.47 -12.52
N GLY A 119 10.44 4.66 -12.00
CA GLY A 119 11.11 5.78 -12.65
C GLY A 119 11.76 6.70 -11.63
N GLY A 120 12.53 7.65 -12.09
CA GLY A 120 13.28 8.56 -11.24
C GLY A 120 14.79 8.36 -11.36
N SER A 121 15.55 9.15 -10.59
CA SER A 121 17.01 9.21 -10.72
C SER A 121 17.76 8.73 -9.47
N TRP A 122 17.06 8.19 -8.48
CA TRP A 122 17.64 7.71 -7.22
C TRP A 122 16.89 6.48 -6.73
N GLY A 123 17.50 5.72 -5.84
CA GLY A 123 16.88 4.53 -5.23
C GLY A 123 17.63 3.25 -5.57
N THR A 124 16.91 2.17 -5.80
CA THR A 124 17.48 0.88 -6.19
C THR A 124 18.23 0.96 -7.52
N ASP A 125 19.18 0.05 -7.74
CA ASP A 125 20.00 0.01 -8.97
C ASP A 125 19.22 -0.38 -10.24
N TYR A 126 17.92 -0.64 -10.11
CA TYR A 126 17.04 -1.03 -11.22
C TYR A 126 15.69 -0.32 -11.12
N HIS A 127 15.05 -0.09 -12.26
CA HIS A 127 13.66 0.33 -12.35
C HIS A 127 12.77 -0.90 -12.43
N GLY A 128 11.82 -1.00 -11.52
CA GLY A 128 11.00 -2.19 -11.44
C GLY A 128 9.57 -1.94 -10.99
N PHE A 129 8.83 -3.00 -10.92
CA PHE A 129 7.48 -3.02 -10.38
C PHE A 129 7.24 -4.34 -9.64
N ARG A 130 6.27 -4.32 -8.75
CA ARG A 130 5.91 -5.50 -7.97
C ARG A 130 4.73 -6.23 -8.59
N ILE A 131 4.80 -7.55 -8.60
CA ILE A 131 3.69 -8.45 -8.89
C ILE A 131 3.19 -9.04 -7.57
N VAL A 132 1.88 -9.16 -7.44
CA VAL A 132 1.23 -9.88 -6.34
C VAL A 132 0.30 -10.92 -6.95
N GLU A 133 0.51 -12.17 -6.59
CA GLU A 133 -0.31 -13.30 -7.02
C GLU A 133 -1.07 -13.85 -5.82
N VAL A 134 -2.37 -14.05 -5.98
CA VAL A 134 -3.25 -14.67 -4.98
C VAL A 134 -3.82 -15.94 -5.57
N ASP A 135 -3.29 -17.08 -5.14
CA ASP A 135 -3.69 -18.39 -5.65
C ASP A 135 -5.06 -18.84 -5.14
N GLN A 136 -5.60 -19.89 -5.74
CA GLN A 136 -6.91 -20.43 -5.38
C GLN A 136 -6.99 -20.92 -3.93
N ASP A 137 -5.90 -21.40 -3.37
CA ASP A 137 -5.75 -21.82 -1.97
C ASP A 137 -5.47 -20.66 -1.01
N ASN A 138 -5.52 -19.41 -1.54
CA ASN A 138 -5.25 -18.18 -0.80
C ASN A 138 -3.77 -17.98 -0.40
N THR A 139 -2.85 -18.70 -1.01
CA THR A 139 -1.43 -18.37 -0.91
C THR A 139 -1.15 -17.06 -1.62
N ILE A 140 -0.45 -16.15 -0.93
CA ILE A 140 -0.10 -14.83 -1.48
C ILE A 140 1.40 -14.79 -1.69
N THR A 141 1.80 -14.62 -2.95
CA THR A 141 3.20 -14.49 -3.35
C THR A 141 3.44 -13.12 -3.96
N THR A 142 4.55 -12.48 -3.61
CA THR A 142 4.94 -11.22 -4.22
C THR A 142 6.39 -11.24 -4.66
N TYR A 143 6.69 -10.55 -5.75
CA TYR A 143 8.04 -10.44 -6.28
C TYR A 143 8.24 -9.18 -7.10
N MET A 144 9.49 -8.70 -7.10
CA MET A 144 9.91 -7.59 -7.94
C MET A 144 10.30 -8.08 -9.33
N MET A 145 9.90 -7.28 -10.32
CA MET A 145 10.31 -7.44 -11.72
C MET A 145 11.10 -6.20 -12.17
N ASP A 146 12.32 -6.39 -12.60
CA ASP A 146 12.90 -5.58 -13.67
C ASP A 146 12.14 -5.99 -14.96
N PRO A 147 11.82 -5.12 -15.91
CA PRO A 147 10.90 -5.44 -17.03
C PRO A 147 11.15 -6.77 -17.73
N SER A 148 12.35 -7.33 -17.62
CA SER A 148 12.75 -8.58 -18.27
C SER A 148 12.92 -9.78 -17.34
N LYS A 149 13.05 -9.59 -16.02
CA LYS A 149 13.36 -10.68 -15.08
C LYS A 149 12.84 -10.44 -13.66
N LYS A 150 12.58 -11.54 -12.95
CA LYS A 150 12.29 -11.51 -11.52
C LYS A 150 13.55 -11.18 -10.72
N ILE A 151 13.45 -10.23 -9.79
CA ILE A 151 14.57 -9.81 -8.92
C ILE A 151 14.46 -10.44 -7.54
N LYS A 152 13.33 -10.26 -6.86
CA LYS A 152 13.08 -10.75 -5.48
C LYS A 152 11.69 -11.36 -5.37
N SER A 153 11.50 -12.27 -4.42
CA SER A 153 10.20 -12.84 -4.09
C SER A 153 10.04 -13.04 -2.60
N SER A 154 8.80 -12.93 -2.12
CA SER A 154 8.39 -13.20 -0.73
C SER A 154 6.98 -13.79 -0.72
N SER A 155 6.68 -14.59 0.30
CA SER A 155 5.30 -14.98 0.64
C SER A 155 4.78 -14.06 1.74
N LEU A 156 3.50 -13.74 1.69
CA LEU A 156 2.82 -12.87 2.64
C LEU A 156 1.84 -13.65 3.52
#